data_974ef608ff60163fc11aed088f6fd1e9
#
_entry.id   974ef608ff60163fc11aed088f6fd1e9
#
_cell.length_a   1.000
_cell.length_b   1.000
_cell.length_c   1.000
_cell.angle_alpha   90.00
_cell.angle_beta   90.00
_cell.angle_gamma   90.00
#
_symmetry.space_group_name_H-M   'P 1'
#
loop_
_entity.id
_entity.type
_entity.pdbx_description
1 polymer ?
#
loop_
_entity_poly.entity_id
_entity_poly.type
_entity_poly.pdbx_seq_one_letter_code
_entity_poly.pdbx_strand_id
1 'polypeptide(L)'
;MNKHTSSKTTKPVQNILITGVAGFLGSHLLDRVLAAGHRVVGMDNLSMGSLANIEHQLHEPRFRFLQRDVTQASSFLDLKDQPFDCIAHLAAFKIPRYGKAIDTLRINYQGTDQILQFAVSSRCKCVLASTSDVYGQNPKLPFNEDDDSVIGSSKVARWSYAVSKLFDEHLAFAYQDSYGIPVTLLRFFGSYGPRQHLSWWSGPQSVFIEAALRAQPIPVHGDGLQTRSFTYVTDTVEGIYAAMMQPAANGEIFNIGSTHEITILDLAKMVHLLSGAQGEANIKFIPYESFTGKRYDDVRRRVPDVSHCQRILGVSAKVSLEEGLLRTIDWQRRVTAFKEVA
;
A
#
# COMPACT_ATOMS: atom_id res chain seq x y z
N MET A 1 52.47 -5.24 -3.43
CA MET A 1 51.29 -5.50 -2.57
C MET A 1 50.46 -4.21 -2.51
N ASN A 2 49.53 -4.01 -3.45
CA ASN A 2 48.63 -2.85 -3.45
C ASN A 2 47.33 -3.28 -2.76
N LYS A 3 47.09 -2.71 -1.56
CA LYS A 3 45.80 -2.83 -0.88
C LYS A 3 44.80 -1.91 -1.58
N HIS A 4 43.89 -2.51 -2.38
CA HIS A 4 42.70 -1.82 -2.83
C HIS A 4 41.77 -1.60 -1.60
N THR A 5 41.83 -0.43 -1.01
CA THR A 5 40.81 0.07 -0.09
C THR A 5 39.58 0.44 -0.93
N SER A 6 38.61 -0.46 -0.98
CA SER A 6 37.27 -0.17 -1.48
C SER A 6 36.66 0.93 -0.59
N SER A 7 36.66 2.17 -1.05
CA SER A 7 35.89 3.23 -0.44
C SER A 7 34.40 2.89 -0.62
N LYS A 8 33.72 2.49 0.45
CA LYS A 8 32.27 2.47 0.51
C LYS A 8 31.79 3.91 0.32
N THR A 9 31.40 4.28 -0.89
CA THR A 9 30.69 5.55 -1.13
C THR A 9 29.37 5.47 -0.36
N THR A 10 29.35 6.10 0.82
CA THR A 10 28.10 6.29 1.58
C THR A 10 27.16 7.14 0.73
N LYS A 11 26.00 6.60 0.37
CA LYS A 11 24.97 7.38 -0.33
C LYS A 11 24.62 8.61 0.53
N PRO A 12 24.38 9.79 -0.07
CA PRO A 12 24.05 11.01 0.68
C PRO A 12 22.78 10.78 1.50
N VAL A 13 22.77 11.35 2.72
CA VAL A 13 21.60 11.38 3.58
C VAL A 13 20.52 12.22 2.91
N GLN A 14 19.31 11.67 2.77
CA GLN A 14 18.17 12.38 2.19
C GLN A 14 17.16 12.77 3.28
N ASN A 15 16.44 13.87 3.04
CA ASN A 15 15.31 14.32 3.83
C ASN A 15 14.03 13.92 3.12
N ILE A 16 13.21 13.08 3.76
CA ILE A 16 12.06 12.43 3.14
C ILE A 16 10.79 12.81 3.89
N LEU A 17 9.76 13.21 3.15
CA LEU A 17 8.41 13.34 3.68
C LEU A 17 7.63 12.05 3.38
N ILE A 18 7.07 11.41 4.41
CA ILE A 18 6.18 10.26 4.28
C ILE A 18 4.79 10.66 4.77
N THR A 19 3.78 10.65 3.91
CA THR A 19 2.38 10.83 4.32
C THR A 19 1.72 9.47 4.51
N GLY A 20 0.78 9.37 5.46
CA GLY A 20 0.23 8.08 5.88
C GLY A 20 1.24 7.24 6.66
N VAL A 21 2.17 7.91 7.37
CA VAL A 21 3.31 7.28 8.05
C VAL A 21 2.88 6.33 9.18
N ALA A 22 1.78 6.58 9.86
CA ALA A 22 1.23 5.72 10.91
C ALA A 22 0.34 4.59 10.36
N GLY A 23 0.15 4.53 9.04
CA GLY A 23 -0.55 3.47 8.34
C GLY A 23 0.30 2.21 8.16
N PHE A 24 -0.28 1.20 7.50
CA PHE A 24 0.36 -0.09 7.24
C PHE A 24 1.68 0.06 6.46
N LEU A 25 1.64 0.50 5.21
CA LEU A 25 2.84 0.64 4.38
C LEU A 25 3.76 1.75 4.90
N GLY A 26 3.19 2.87 5.35
CA GLY A 26 3.94 4.02 5.83
C GLY A 26 4.84 3.71 7.01
N SER A 27 4.37 2.92 7.98
CA SER A 27 5.16 2.56 9.16
C SER A 27 6.33 1.62 8.85
N HIS A 28 6.17 0.70 7.89
CA HIS A 28 7.26 -0.15 7.43
C HIS A 28 8.25 0.63 6.56
N LEU A 29 7.76 1.57 5.74
CA LEU A 29 8.63 2.45 4.96
C LEU A 29 9.45 3.37 5.88
N LEU A 30 8.85 3.89 6.95
CA LEU A 30 9.57 4.65 7.98
C LEU A 30 10.77 3.85 8.52
N ASP A 31 10.54 2.61 8.96
CA ASP A 31 11.60 1.75 9.46
C ASP A 31 12.71 1.54 8.43
N ARG A 32 12.33 1.28 7.18
CA ARG A 32 13.27 1.03 6.08
C ARG A 32 14.13 2.24 5.75
N VAL A 33 13.53 3.43 5.74
CA VAL A 33 14.19 4.69 5.41
C VAL A 33 15.15 5.10 6.53
N LEU A 34 14.72 4.99 7.79
CA LEU A 34 15.57 5.27 8.96
C LEU A 34 16.74 4.29 9.07
N ALA A 35 16.51 2.98 8.79
CA ALA A 35 17.57 1.97 8.75
C ALA A 35 18.62 2.24 7.67
N ALA A 36 18.24 2.93 6.57
CA ALA A 36 19.16 3.37 5.53
C ALA A 36 19.94 4.65 5.88
N GLY A 37 19.68 5.27 7.03
CA GLY A 37 20.38 6.45 7.52
C GLY A 37 19.77 7.79 7.10
N HIS A 38 18.61 7.80 6.47
CA HIS A 38 17.93 9.02 6.03
C HIS A 38 17.17 9.70 7.18
N ARG A 39 16.70 10.93 6.94
CA ARG A 39 15.85 11.70 7.85
C ARG A 39 14.41 11.69 7.35
N VAL A 40 13.45 11.60 8.26
CA VAL A 40 12.03 11.50 7.91
C VAL A 40 11.20 12.53 8.67
N VAL A 41 10.38 13.27 7.93
CA VAL A 41 9.19 13.92 8.45
C VAL A 41 8.01 13.04 8.07
N GLY A 42 7.28 12.55 9.07
CA GLY A 42 6.09 11.71 8.86
C GLY A 42 4.82 12.47 9.16
N MET A 43 3.84 12.42 8.26
CA MET A 43 2.54 13.06 8.40
C MET A 43 1.42 12.03 8.37
N ASP A 44 0.51 12.09 9.35
CA ASP A 44 -0.69 11.25 9.42
C ASP A 44 -1.76 11.96 10.26
N ASN A 45 -3.02 11.89 9.87
CA ASN A 45 -4.11 12.45 10.69
C ASN A 45 -4.70 11.43 11.68
N LEU A 46 -4.18 10.19 11.68
CA LEU A 46 -4.59 9.06 12.52
C LEU A 46 -6.05 8.61 12.32
N SER A 47 -6.68 9.00 11.21
CA SER A 47 -8.04 8.55 10.90
C SER A 47 -8.12 7.05 10.62
N MET A 48 -7.06 6.47 10.05
CA MET A 48 -6.93 5.03 9.75
C MET A 48 -5.58 4.48 10.21
N GLY A 49 -4.59 5.33 10.43
CA GLY A 49 -3.29 5.01 11.01
C GLY A 49 -3.38 4.85 12.53
N SER A 50 -2.35 4.27 13.13
CA SER A 50 -2.22 4.11 14.58
C SER A 50 -0.84 4.52 15.05
N LEU A 51 -0.76 5.31 16.12
CA LEU A 51 0.52 5.64 16.76
C LEU A 51 1.31 4.40 17.17
N ALA A 52 0.63 3.32 17.58
CA ALA A 52 1.27 2.05 17.91
C ALA A 52 2.14 1.48 16.78
N ASN A 53 1.83 1.81 15.51
CA ASN A 53 2.63 1.37 14.36
C ASN A 53 3.99 2.05 14.27
N ILE A 54 4.15 3.25 14.86
CA ILE A 54 5.37 4.08 14.78
C ILE A 54 5.95 4.44 16.15
N GLU A 55 5.33 3.97 17.26
CA GLU A 55 5.72 4.30 18.64
C GLU A 55 7.20 4.04 18.90
N HIS A 56 7.73 2.91 18.40
CA HIS A 56 9.13 2.51 18.52
C HIS A 56 10.12 3.47 17.84
N GLN A 57 9.65 4.38 16.96
CA GLN A 57 10.47 5.37 16.26
C GLN A 57 10.28 6.80 16.78
N LEU A 58 9.33 7.08 17.69
CA LEU A 58 9.02 8.45 18.13
C LEU A 58 10.20 9.15 18.84
N HIS A 59 11.15 8.38 19.37
CA HIS A 59 12.37 8.91 20.01
C HIS A 59 13.62 8.89 19.09
N GLU A 60 13.48 8.45 17.83
CA GLU A 60 14.58 8.48 16.86
C GLU A 60 14.88 9.94 16.43
N PRO A 61 16.10 10.47 16.66
CA PRO A 61 16.42 11.88 16.38
C PRO A 61 16.27 12.29 14.90
N ARG A 62 16.27 11.31 13.97
CA ARG A 62 16.10 11.54 12.53
C ARG A 62 14.64 11.46 12.09
N PHE A 63 13.70 11.24 13.02
CA PHE A 63 12.28 11.18 12.76
C PHE A 63 11.51 12.28 13.48
N ARG A 64 10.64 12.98 12.74
CA ARG A 64 9.68 13.94 13.28
C ARG A 64 8.29 13.55 12.85
N PHE A 65 7.40 13.25 13.78
CA PHE A 65 5.99 12.98 13.52
C PHE A 65 5.15 14.27 13.58
N LEU A 66 4.24 14.41 12.59
CA LEU A 66 3.27 15.50 12.50
C LEU A 66 1.87 14.92 12.39
N GLN A 67 1.04 15.11 13.39
CA GLN A 67 -0.37 14.74 13.32
C GLN A 67 -1.12 15.81 12.53
N ARG A 68 -1.26 15.62 11.20
CA ARG A 68 -1.86 16.59 10.28
C ARG A 68 -2.61 15.89 9.15
N ASP A 69 -3.58 16.62 8.58
CA ASP A 69 -4.36 16.16 7.43
C ASP A 69 -3.75 16.67 6.12
N VAL A 70 -3.44 15.75 5.20
CA VAL A 70 -2.83 16.05 3.90
C VAL A 70 -3.75 16.86 2.97
N THR A 71 -5.07 16.87 3.24
CA THR A 71 -6.04 17.64 2.45
C THR A 71 -6.01 19.14 2.76
N GLN A 72 -5.32 19.54 3.84
CA GLN A 72 -5.27 20.92 4.31
C GLN A 72 -3.96 21.60 3.89
N ALA A 73 -4.05 22.70 3.13
CA ALA A 73 -2.87 23.48 2.73
C ALA A 73 -2.05 23.98 3.94
N SER A 74 -2.71 24.26 5.07
CA SER A 74 -2.05 24.66 6.33
C SER A 74 -1.11 23.61 6.90
N SER A 75 -1.29 22.33 6.54
CA SER A 75 -0.44 21.22 6.98
C SER A 75 1.01 21.32 6.50
N PHE A 76 1.27 22.14 5.50
CA PHE A 76 2.58 22.27 4.85
C PHE A 76 3.27 23.62 5.10
N LEU A 77 2.64 24.57 5.79
CA LEU A 77 3.13 25.96 5.91
C LEU A 77 4.52 26.06 6.54
N ASP A 78 4.78 25.33 7.63
CA ASP A 78 6.06 25.32 8.33
C ASP A 78 7.10 24.36 7.73
N LEU A 79 6.73 23.65 6.67
CA LEU A 79 7.61 22.75 5.94
C LEU A 79 8.23 23.41 4.68
N LYS A 80 7.72 24.56 4.24
CA LYS A 80 8.12 25.20 2.99
C LYS A 80 9.60 25.55 2.90
N ASP A 81 10.22 25.88 4.03
CA ASP A 81 11.64 26.26 4.11
C ASP A 81 12.56 25.07 4.43
N GLN A 82 11.99 23.87 4.57
CA GLN A 82 12.76 22.65 4.81
C GLN A 82 13.09 21.98 3.47
N PRO A 83 14.37 21.61 3.24
CA PRO A 83 14.74 20.89 2.03
C PRO A 83 14.22 19.44 2.11
N PHE A 84 13.45 19.02 1.11
CA PHE A 84 13.06 17.63 0.90
C PHE A 84 13.65 17.13 -0.42
N ASP A 85 14.20 15.93 -0.40
CA ASP A 85 14.71 15.24 -1.59
C ASP A 85 13.62 14.40 -2.26
N CYS A 86 12.71 13.85 -1.46
CA CYS A 86 11.64 12.99 -1.95
C CYS A 86 10.42 13.01 -1.02
N ILE A 87 9.24 12.92 -1.62
CA ILE A 87 7.96 12.69 -0.93
C ILE A 87 7.46 11.29 -1.29
N ALA A 88 7.12 10.47 -0.28
CA ALA A 88 6.36 9.24 -0.43
C ALA A 88 4.92 9.47 0.02
N HIS A 89 4.00 9.63 -0.93
CA HIS A 89 2.59 9.88 -0.65
C HIS A 89 1.82 8.57 -0.58
N LEU A 90 1.61 8.08 0.67
CA LEU A 90 0.90 6.84 0.97
C LEU A 90 -0.45 7.08 1.66
N ALA A 91 -0.74 8.32 2.07
CA ALA A 91 -2.02 8.69 2.65
C ALA A 91 -3.13 8.59 1.60
N ALA A 92 -4.16 7.79 1.86
CA ALA A 92 -5.30 7.64 0.98
C ALA A 92 -6.51 7.05 1.74
N PHE A 93 -7.72 7.36 1.30
CA PHE A 93 -8.95 6.72 1.77
C PHE A 93 -9.33 5.60 0.80
N LYS A 94 -9.11 4.34 1.21
CA LYS A 94 -8.99 3.18 0.32
C LYS A 94 -10.30 2.54 -0.10
N ILE A 95 -11.31 2.41 0.78
CA ILE A 95 -12.42 1.47 0.55
C ILE A 95 -13.79 2.15 0.65
N PRO A 96 -14.40 2.56 -0.48
CA PRO A 96 -15.70 3.24 -0.47
C PRO A 96 -16.87 2.37 0.03
N ARG A 97 -16.74 1.05 0.01
CA ARG A 97 -17.79 0.13 0.49
C ARG A 97 -17.98 0.14 2.02
N TYR A 98 -16.99 0.62 2.77
CA TYR A 98 -17.07 0.76 4.24
C TYR A 98 -17.26 2.20 4.69
N GLY A 99 -17.33 3.14 3.74
CA GLY A 99 -17.55 4.55 3.96
C GLY A 99 -18.40 5.15 2.85
N LYS A 100 -18.36 6.46 2.75
CA LYS A 100 -19.03 7.15 1.66
C LYS A 100 -18.07 7.28 0.47
N ALA A 101 -18.52 6.92 -0.73
CA ALA A 101 -17.72 7.05 -1.95
C ALA A 101 -17.24 8.49 -2.18
N ILE A 102 -18.03 9.48 -1.72
CA ILE A 102 -17.67 10.90 -1.80
C ILE A 102 -16.40 11.22 -1.00
N ASP A 103 -16.20 10.59 0.16
CA ASP A 103 -15.01 10.80 0.99
C ASP A 103 -13.76 10.23 0.29
N THR A 104 -13.87 9.04 -0.33
CA THR A 104 -12.80 8.47 -1.15
C THR A 104 -12.37 9.41 -2.26
N LEU A 105 -13.33 9.92 -3.03
CA LEU A 105 -13.07 10.82 -4.16
C LEU A 105 -12.43 12.13 -3.72
N ARG A 106 -12.98 12.75 -2.64
CA ARG A 106 -12.49 14.05 -2.15
C ARG A 106 -11.14 13.96 -1.47
N ILE A 107 -10.98 13.02 -0.52
CA ILE A 107 -9.76 12.91 0.27
C ILE A 107 -8.57 12.56 -0.62
N ASN A 108 -8.72 11.60 -1.54
CA ASN A 108 -7.63 11.19 -2.41
C ASN A 108 -7.23 12.33 -3.35
N TYR A 109 -8.18 12.95 -4.05
CA TYR A 109 -7.90 14.08 -4.92
C TYR A 109 -7.24 15.24 -4.16
N GLN A 110 -7.87 15.72 -3.08
CA GLN A 110 -7.37 16.88 -2.33
C GLN A 110 -6.00 16.62 -1.73
N GLY A 111 -5.78 15.42 -1.17
CA GLY A 111 -4.51 15.02 -0.61
C GLY A 111 -3.41 14.98 -1.67
N THR A 112 -3.68 14.35 -2.81
CA THR A 112 -2.74 14.25 -3.93
C THR A 112 -2.41 15.63 -4.51
N ASP A 113 -3.40 16.49 -4.71
CA ASP A 113 -3.20 17.85 -5.24
C ASP A 113 -2.33 18.71 -4.29
N GLN A 114 -2.62 18.69 -2.98
CA GLN A 114 -1.80 19.41 -1.99
C GLN A 114 -0.34 18.91 -1.96
N ILE A 115 -0.13 17.62 -2.05
CA ILE A 115 1.21 17.02 -2.08
C ILE A 115 1.96 17.40 -3.37
N LEU A 116 1.30 17.40 -4.52
CA LEU A 116 1.93 17.81 -5.79
C LEU A 116 2.27 19.30 -5.78
N GLN A 117 1.39 20.16 -5.28
CA GLN A 117 1.69 21.59 -5.08
C GLN A 117 2.89 21.78 -4.14
N PHE A 118 2.96 21.01 -3.06
CA PHE A 118 4.09 21.05 -2.13
C PHE A 118 5.38 20.54 -2.81
N ALA A 119 5.33 19.47 -3.60
CA ALA A 119 6.48 18.96 -4.37
C ALA A 119 7.01 20.00 -5.36
N VAL A 120 6.13 20.76 -6.04
CA VAL A 120 6.52 21.87 -6.92
C VAL A 120 7.26 22.96 -6.13
N SER A 121 6.70 23.39 -4.99
CA SER A 121 7.30 24.44 -4.16
C SER A 121 8.65 24.01 -3.58
N SER A 122 8.81 22.76 -3.22
CA SER A 122 10.03 22.17 -2.65
C SER A 122 11.01 21.66 -3.72
N ARG A 123 10.61 21.65 -4.99
CA ARG A 123 11.39 21.13 -6.13
C ARG A 123 11.90 19.69 -5.90
N CYS A 124 11.11 18.85 -5.30
CA CYS A 124 11.51 17.49 -4.95
C CYS A 124 10.71 16.43 -5.73
N LYS A 125 11.26 15.21 -5.79
CA LYS A 125 10.60 14.05 -6.36
C LYS A 125 9.37 13.66 -5.55
N CYS A 126 8.29 13.21 -6.24
CA CYS A 126 7.10 12.68 -5.62
C CYS A 126 6.83 11.24 -6.05
N VAL A 127 6.79 10.31 -5.10
CA VAL A 127 6.40 8.90 -5.32
C VAL A 127 5.01 8.71 -4.74
N LEU A 128 4.04 8.34 -5.58
CA LEU A 128 2.64 8.25 -5.20
C LEU A 128 2.15 6.80 -5.19
N ALA A 129 1.43 6.45 -4.14
CA ALA A 129 0.71 5.19 -4.06
C ALA A 129 -0.50 5.19 -5.00
N SER A 130 -0.51 4.27 -5.95
CA SER A 130 -1.64 3.89 -6.77
C SER A 130 -2.08 2.45 -6.46
N THR A 131 -2.84 1.83 -7.31
CA THR A 131 -3.48 0.54 -7.04
C THR A 131 -3.71 -0.27 -8.32
N SER A 132 -3.66 -1.57 -8.22
CA SER A 132 -4.11 -2.48 -9.29
C SER A 132 -5.60 -2.34 -9.64
N ASP A 133 -6.39 -1.65 -8.82
CA ASP A 133 -7.80 -1.41 -9.13
C ASP A 133 -7.99 -0.46 -10.35
N VAL A 134 -6.95 0.31 -10.76
CA VAL A 134 -7.00 1.17 -11.94
C VAL A 134 -7.15 0.39 -13.24
N TYR A 135 -6.71 -0.87 -13.30
CA TYR A 135 -6.94 -1.73 -14.46
C TYR A 135 -8.41 -2.12 -14.63
N GLY A 136 -9.19 -2.06 -13.54
CA GLY A 136 -10.63 -2.35 -13.58
C GLY A 136 -10.94 -3.77 -14.01
N GLN A 137 -11.71 -3.90 -15.07
CA GLN A 137 -12.15 -5.17 -15.70
C GLN A 137 -11.37 -5.48 -16.99
N ASN A 138 -10.16 -4.96 -17.14
CA ASN A 138 -9.34 -5.24 -18.32
C ASN A 138 -9.16 -6.76 -18.47
N PRO A 139 -9.46 -7.34 -19.66
CA PRO A 139 -9.35 -8.78 -19.90
C PRO A 139 -7.91 -9.27 -20.12
N LYS A 140 -6.97 -8.38 -20.42
CA LYS A 140 -5.56 -8.74 -20.63
C LYS A 140 -4.91 -9.09 -19.29
N LEU A 141 -4.19 -10.20 -19.25
CA LEU A 141 -3.46 -10.68 -18.08
C LEU A 141 -2.14 -11.35 -18.51
N PRO A 142 -1.08 -11.22 -17.69
CA PRO A 142 -0.98 -10.38 -16.50
C PRO A 142 -1.07 -8.89 -16.83
N PHE A 143 -1.54 -8.04 -15.89
CA PHE A 143 -1.67 -6.60 -16.12
C PHE A 143 -0.31 -5.94 -16.29
N ASN A 144 -0.14 -5.25 -17.42
CA ASN A 144 1.04 -4.43 -17.72
C ASN A 144 0.75 -2.96 -17.47
N GLU A 145 1.78 -2.16 -17.16
CA GLU A 145 1.62 -0.74 -16.83
C GLU A 145 1.03 0.08 -17.98
N ASP A 146 1.27 -0.32 -19.23
CA ASP A 146 0.75 0.32 -20.44
C ASP A 146 -0.65 -0.14 -20.85
N ASP A 147 -1.27 -1.06 -20.10
CA ASP A 147 -2.61 -1.54 -20.41
C ASP A 147 -3.68 -0.49 -20.08
N ASP A 148 -4.74 -0.46 -20.93
CA ASP A 148 -5.88 0.42 -20.72
C ASP A 148 -6.61 0.16 -19.40
N SER A 149 -7.17 1.23 -18.82
CA SER A 149 -8.08 1.16 -17.68
C SER A 149 -9.51 0.89 -18.15
N VAL A 150 -10.10 -0.25 -17.77
CA VAL A 150 -11.48 -0.63 -18.12
C VAL A 150 -12.36 -0.52 -16.88
N ILE A 151 -12.75 0.69 -16.55
CA ILE A 151 -13.54 0.97 -15.33
C ILE A 151 -15.02 0.63 -15.58
N GLY A 152 -15.65 -0.01 -14.58
CA GLY A 152 -17.07 -0.35 -14.66
C GLY A 152 -18.02 0.84 -14.46
N SER A 153 -19.32 0.56 -14.38
CA SER A 153 -20.37 1.59 -14.29
C SER A 153 -20.19 2.54 -13.10
N SER A 154 -20.37 3.86 -13.33
CA SER A 154 -20.35 4.90 -12.30
C SER A 154 -21.44 4.74 -11.23
N LYS A 155 -22.47 3.92 -11.46
CA LYS A 155 -23.49 3.56 -10.47
C LYS A 155 -23.00 2.54 -9.45
N VAL A 156 -21.85 1.91 -9.67
CA VAL A 156 -21.25 0.91 -8.76
C VAL A 156 -20.16 1.58 -7.92
N ALA A 157 -20.45 1.84 -6.65
CA ALA A 157 -19.58 2.60 -5.74
C ALA A 157 -18.18 2.01 -5.57
N ARG A 158 -17.99 0.71 -5.80
CA ARG A 158 -16.69 0.05 -5.79
C ARG A 158 -15.65 0.78 -6.66
N TRP A 159 -16.07 1.27 -7.82
CA TRP A 159 -15.16 1.89 -8.78
C TRP A 159 -14.68 3.29 -8.36
N SER A 160 -15.30 3.91 -7.36
CA SER A 160 -14.89 5.24 -6.90
C SER A 160 -13.43 5.30 -6.44
N TYR A 161 -12.91 4.22 -5.83
CA TYR A 161 -11.50 4.15 -5.45
C TYR A 161 -10.58 4.03 -6.67
N ALA A 162 -10.91 3.15 -7.61
CA ALA A 162 -10.16 3.02 -8.85
C ALA A 162 -10.13 4.35 -9.64
N VAL A 163 -11.29 5.01 -9.75
CA VAL A 163 -11.41 6.31 -10.43
C VAL A 163 -10.60 7.39 -9.72
N SER A 164 -10.65 7.47 -8.38
CA SER A 164 -9.86 8.46 -7.65
C SER A 164 -8.36 8.27 -7.88
N LYS A 165 -7.88 7.03 -7.85
CA LYS A 165 -6.45 6.74 -8.06
C LYS A 165 -6.02 6.92 -9.51
N LEU A 166 -6.86 6.57 -10.48
CA LEU A 166 -6.61 6.85 -11.90
C LEU A 166 -6.55 8.37 -12.16
N PHE A 167 -7.44 9.14 -11.53
CA PHE A 167 -7.37 10.60 -11.59
C PHE A 167 -6.07 11.13 -10.97
N ASP A 168 -5.66 10.60 -9.82
CA ASP A 168 -4.39 10.97 -9.18
C ASP A 168 -3.18 10.68 -10.09
N GLU A 169 -3.19 9.57 -10.85
CA GLU A 169 -2.13 9.26 -11.82
C GLU A 169 -2.07 10.31 -12.94
N HIS A 170 -3.20 10.65 -13.56
CA HIS A 170 -3.26 11.70 -14.58
C HIS A 170 -2.86 13.06 -14.05
N LEU A 171 -3.30 13.41 -12.83
CA LEU A 171 -2.94 14.65 -12.18
C LEU A 171 -1.42 14.74 -11.95
N ALA A 172 -0.79 13.66 -11.48
CA ALA A 172 0.65 13.62 -11.23
C ALA A 172 1.47 13.88 -12.51
N PHE A 173 1.11 13.23 -13.61
CA PHE A 173 1.78 13.47 -14.90
C PHE A 173 1.52 14.89 -15.45
N ALA A 174 0.31 15.43 -15.28
CA ALA A 174 0.03 16.81 -15.64
C ALA A 174 0.89 17.82 -14.85
N TYR A 175 1.15 17.53 -13.57
CA TYR A 175 2.10 18.33 -12.77
C TYR A 175 3.53 18.17 -13.24
N GLN A 176 3.97 16.96 -13.58
CA GLN A 176 5.29 16.74 -14.16
C GLN A 176 5.50 17.54 -15.44
N ASP A 177 4.53 17.47 -16.35
CA ASP A 177 4.58 18.16 -17.64
C ASP A 177 4.57 19.69 -17.48
N SER A 178 3.76 20.20 -16.54
CA SER A 178 3.58 21.63 -16.34
C SER A 178 4.68 22.29 -15.52
N TYR A 179 5.23 21.57 -14.54
CA TYR A 179 6.15 22.13 -13.54
C TYR A 179 7.53 21.46 -13.49
N GLY A 180 7.74 20.37 -14.24
CA GLY A 180 9.03 19.67 -14.33
C GLY A 180 9.43 18.90 -13.07
N ILE A 181 8.51 18.61 -12.15
CA ILE A 181 8.82 17.81 -10.96
C ILE A 181 8.86 16.32 -11.34
N PRO A 182 9.84 15.53 -10.86
CA PRO A 182 9.85 14.10 -11.11
C PRO A 182 8.73 13.41 -10.32
N VAL A 183 7.86 12.68 -11.01
CA VAL A 183 6.85 11.81 -10.37
C VAL A 183 7.13 10.35 -10.65
N THR A 184 6.68 9.48 -9.74
CA THR A 184 6.69 8.01 -9.92
C THR A 184 5.42 7.45 -9.34
N LEU A 185 4.74 6.57 -10.05
CA LEU A 185 3.49 5.97 -9.64
C LEU A 185 3.69 4.48 -9.33
N LEU A 186 3.13 4.02 -8.20
CA LEU A 186 3.25 2.63 -7.76
C LEU A 186 1.88 1.97 -7.65
N ARG A 187 1.55 1.07 -8.57
CA ARG A 187 0.32 0.29 -8.59
C ARG A 187 0.50 -0.97 -7.73
N PHE A 188 -0.01 -0.94 -6.49
CA PHE A 188 0.15 -2.05 -5.56
C PHE A 188 -0.83 -3.20 -5.82
N PHE A 189 -0.31 -4.43 -5.69
CA PHE A 189 -1.08 -5.68 -5.76
C PHE A 189 -1.06 -6.39 -4.42
N GLY A 190 -2.19 -6.38 -3.71
CA GLY A 190 -2.49 -7.21 -2.56
C GLY A 190 -1.46 -7.22 -1.42
N SER A 191 -0.91 -6.06 -1.04
CA SER A 191 0.07 -6.01 0.07
C SER A 191 -0.54 -6.43 1.39
N TYR A 192 0.16 -7.28 2.17
CA TYR A 192 -0.26 -7.81 3.46
C TYR A 192 0.93 -7.97 4.42
N GLY A 193 0.66 -8.06 5.73
CA GLY A 193 1.69 -8.25 6.75
C GLY A 193 1.33 -7.66 8.10
N PRO A 194 2.27 -7.66 9.07
CA PRO A 194 2.11 -7.00 10.37
C PRO A 194 1.72 -5.52 10.25
N ARG A 195 1.08 -4.96 11.26
CA ARG A 195 0.57 -3.57 11.34
C ARG A 195 -0.54 -3.24 10.35
N GLN A 196 -1.05 -4.21 9.58
CA GLN A 196 -2.25 -4.00 8.78
C GLN A 196 -3.49 -3.89 9.68
N HIS A 197 -4.53 -3.21 9.20
CA HIS A 197 -5.79 -3.08 9.92
C HIS A 197 -6.48 -4.46 10.06
N LEU A 198 -6.96 -4.81 11.26
CA LEU A 198 -7.58 -6.11 11.57
C LEU A 198 -9.04 -6.21 11.09
N SER A 199 -9.31 -5.78 9.86
CA SER A 199 -10.63 -5.87 9.24
C SER A 199 -10.50 -5.94 7.72
N TRP A 200 -11.64 -5.99 7.03
CA TRP A 200 -11.71 -5.95 5.57
C TRP A 200 -11.06 -4.71 4.92
N TRP A 201 -10.68 -3.67 5.67
CA TRP A 201 -9.88 -2.55 5.18
C TRP A 201 -8.52 -2.99 4.64
N SER A 202 -7.93 -4.02 5.24
CA SER A 202 -6.65 -4.57 4.80
C SER A 202 -6.77 -5.71 3.79
N GLY A 203 -7.97 -6.24 3.61
CA GLY A 203 -8.21 -7.37 2.73
C GLY A 203 -8.55 -8.66 3.48
N PRO A 204 -8.61 -9.81 2.80
CA PRO A 204 -9.10 -11.04 3.38
C PRO A 204 -8.18 -11.64 4.45
N GLN A 205 -6.85 -11.46 4.36
CA GLN A 205 -5.88 -12.13 5.22
C GLN A 205 -6.15 -11.89 6.70
N SER A 206 -6.30 -10.62 7.12
CA SER A 206 -6.52 -10.28 8.52
C SER A 206 -7.81 -10.86 9.08
N VAL A 207 -8.88 -10.87 8.28
CA VAL A 207 -10.19 -11.42 8.67
C VAL A 207 -10.15 -12.95 8.74
N PHE A 208 -9.47 -13.58 7.78
CA PHE A 208 -9.32 -15.04 7.75
C PHE A 208 -8.47 -15.53 8.93
N ILE A 209 -7.36 -14.82 9.22
CA ILE A 209 -6.51 -15.13 10.37
C ILE A 209 -7.30 -14.99 11.68
N GLU A 210 -8.06 -13.90 11.86
CA GLU A 210 -8.88 -13.72 13.06
C GLU A 210 -9.90 -14.85 13.24
N ALA A 211 -10.63 -15.19 12.18
CA ALA A 211 -11.61 -16.28 12.21
C ALA A 211 -10.94 -17.62 12.56
N ALA A 212 -9.80 -17.94 11.94
CA ALA A 212 -9.07 -19.16 12.21
C ALA A 212 -8.53 -19.23 13.65
N LEU A 213 -7.94 -18.13 14.17
CA LEU A 213 -7.44 -18.08 15.54
C LEU A 213 -8.53 -18.20 16.59
N ARG A 214 -9.76 -17.79 16.28
CA ARG A 214 -10.95 -17.89 17.15
C ARG A 214 -11.79 -19.15 16.91
N ALA A 215 -11.34 -20.09 16.06
CA ALA A 215 -12.09 -21.26 15.63
C ALA A 215 -13.50 -20.92 15.10
N GLN A 216 -13.64 -19.76 14.44
CA GLN A 216 -14.88 -19.30 13.82
C GLN A 216 -14.91 -19.63 12.33
N PRO A 217 -16.11 -19.69 11.69
CA PRO A 217 -16.20 -19.86 10.26
C PRO A 217 -15.49 -18.74 9.50
N ILE A 218 -14.62 -19.10 8.54
CA ILE A 218 -13.89 -18.14 7.72
C ILE A 218 -14.83 -17.57 6.65
N PRO A 219 -15.08 -16.24 6.65
CA PRO A 219 -16.03 -15.63 5.72
C PRO A 219 -15.41 -15.42 4.33
N VAL A 220 -15.90 -16.12 3.31
CA VAL A 220 -15.47 -15.99 1.92
C VAL A 220 -16.57 -15.31 1.10
N HIS A 221 -16.27 -14.16 0.50
CA HIS A 221 -17.22 -13.44 -0.33
C HIS A 221 -17.33 -14.05 -1.74
N GLY A 222 -18.56 -14.18 -2.24
CA GLY A 222 -18.87 -14.84 -3.52
C GLY A 222 -18.62 -16.33 -3.48
N ASP A 223 -18.13 -16.91 -4.58
CA ASP A 223 -17.80 -18.33 -4.70
C ASP A 223 -16.36 -18.68 -4.25
N GLY A 224 -15.54 -17.65 -3.93
CA GLY A 224 -14.15 -17.82 -3.54
C GLY A 224 -13.19 -18.19 -4.68
N LEU A 225 -13.69 -18.33 -5.92
CA LEU A 225 -12.87 -18.72 -7.09
C LEU A 225 -12.18 -17.53 -7.77
N GLN A 226 -12.47 -16.30 -7.33
CA GLN A 226 -11.70 -15.14 -7.78
C GLN A 226 -10.26 -15.24 -7.28
N THR A 227 -9.30 -14.91 -8.17
CA THR A 227 -7.88 -15.02 -7.85
C THR A 227 -7.25 -13.67 -7.58
N ARG A 228 -6.23 -13.68 -6.76
CA ARG A 228 -5.40 -12.51 -6.42
C ARG A 228 -3.94 -12.94 -6.30
N SER A 229 -3.05 -11.98 -6.42
CA SER A 229 -1.67 -12.12 -5.95
C SER A 229 -1.48 -11.30 -4.68
N PHE A 230 -0.71 -11.83 -3.76
CA PHE A 230 -0.45 -11.20 -2.47
C PHE A 230 1.04 -11.00 -2.26
N THR A 231 1.43 -9.79 -1.85
CA THR A 231 2.82 -9.38 -1.69
C THR A 231 3.10 -9.08 -0.23
N TYR A 232 4.09 -9.74 0.33
CA TYR A 232 4.46 -9.46 1.72
C TYR A 232 5.01 -8.04 1.85
N VAL A 233 4.72 -7.40 2.97
CA VAL A 233 4.96 -5.96 3.19
C VAL A 233 6.40 -5.52 2.97
N THR A 234 7.38 -6.36 3.33
CA THR A 234 8.80 -6.01 3.13
C THR A 234 9.16 -5.89 1.65
N ASP A 235 8.60 -6.74 0.80
CA ASP A 235 8.84 -6.68 -0.64
C ASP A 235 8.16 -5.45 -1.27
N THR A 236 6.95 -5.12 -0.81
CA THR A 236 6.27 -3.88 -1.23
C THR A 236 7.09 -2.65 -0.84
N VAL A 237 7.61 -2.60 0.38
CA VAL A 237 8.40 -1.48 0.90
C VAL A 237 9.74 -1.34 0.18
N GLU A 238 10.39 -2.43 -0.19
CA GLU A 238 11.61 -2.37 -1.03
C GLU A 238 11.30 -1.77 -2.41
N GLY A 239 10.13 -2.07 -3.00
CA GLY A 239 9.68 -1.43 -4.24
C GLY A 239 9.49 0.08 -4.09
N ILE A 240 8.83 0.52 -3.01
CA ILE A 240 8.65 1.95 -2.72
C ILE A 240 10.01 2.62 -2.51
N TYR A 241 10.87 2.03 -1.69
CA TYR A 241 12.19 2.57 -1.39
C TYR A 241 13.08 2.67 -2.64
N ALA A 242 13.10 1.64 -3.48
CA ALA A 242 13.85 1.65 -4.73
C ALA A 242 13.34 2.75 -5.67
N ALA A 243 12.03 2.91 -5.81
CA ALA A 243 11.43 3.97 -6.61
C ALA A 243 11.79 5.37 -6.10
N MET A 244 11.87 5.57 -4.78
CA MET A 244 12.31 6.83 -4.19
C MET A 244 13.78 7.15 -4.50
N MET A 245 14.66 6.14 -4.42
CA MET A 245 16.11 6.32 -4.47
C MET A 245 16.71 6.32 -5.88
N GLN A 246 15.96 5.86 -6.89
CA GLN A 246 16.50 5.70 -8.25
C GLN A 246 15.98 6.77 -9.20
N PRO A 247 16.87 7.54 -9.85
CA PRO A 247 16.47 8.51 -10.87
C PRO A 247 15.78 7.87 -12.09
N ALA A 248 16.12 6.61 -12.41
CA ALA A 248 15.49 5.87 -13.51
C ALA A 248 13.99 5.60 -13.30
N ALA A 249 13.47 5.82 -12.08
CA ALA A 249 12.04 5.71 -11.77
C ALA A 249 11.25 6.98 -12.09
N ASN A 250 11.91 8.07 -12.44
CA ASN A 250 11.26 9.36 -12.71
C ASN A 250 10.43 9.29 -14.00
N GLY A 251 9.17 9.69 -13.92
CA GLY A 251 8.22 9.63 -15.04
C GLY A 251 7.63 8.25 -15.32
N GLU A 252 7.86 7.28 -14.43
CA GLU A 252 7.48 5.88 -14.64
C GLU A 252 6.32 5.45 -13.75
N ILE A 253 5.61 4.41 -14.22
CA ILE A 253 4.63 3.64 -13.45
C ILE A 253 5.22 2.24 -13.21
N PHE A 254 5.04 1.71 -12.01
CA PHE A 254 5.47 0.34 -11.68
C PHE A 254 4.37 -0.46 -11.03
N ASN A 255 4.15 -1.67 -11.50
CA ASN A 255 3.42 -2.69 -10.77
C ASN A 255 4.30 -3.26 -9.66
N ILE A 256 3.87 -3.10 -8.41
CA ILE A 256 4.54 -3.65 -7.23
C ILE A 256 3.72 -4.82 -6.71
N GLY A 257 4.22 -6.04 -6.93
CA GLY A 257 3.44 -7.22 -6.62
C GLY A 257 4.20 -8.53 -6.72
N SER A 258 3.55 -9.61 -6.28
CA SER A 258 3.94 -10.98 -6.53
C SER A 258 3.20 -11.51 -7.77
N THR A 259 3.84 -12.37 -8.55
CA THR A 259 3.19 -13.07 -9.68
C THR A 259 2.48 -14.35 -9.24
N HIS A 260 2.62 -14.76 -7.98
CA HIS A 260 1.96 -15.95 -7.44
C HIS A 260 0.46 -15.69 -7.27
N GLU A 261 -0.35 -16.34 -8.10
CA GLU A 261 -1.81 -16.22 -8.11
C GLU A 261 -2.45 -17.34 -7.29
N ILE A 262 -3.40 -16.98 -6.42
CA ILE A 262 -4.13 -17.93 -5.56
C ILE A 262 -5.61 -17.56 -5.54
N THR A 263 -6.50 -18.56 -5.44
CA THR A 263 -7.93 -18.32 -5.21
C THR A 263 -8.18 -17.83 -3.78
N ILE A 264 -9.23 -17.05 -3.56
CA ILE A 264 -9.59 -16.63 -2.20
C ILE A 264 -9.98 -17.81 -1.32
N LEU A 265 -10.57 -18.84 -1.92
CA LEU A 265 -10.90 -20.09 -1.21
C LEU A 265 -9.63 -20.83 -0.74
N ASP A 266 -8.63 -20.98 -1.62
CA ASP A 266 -7.37 -21.63 -1.26
C ASP A 266 -6.57 -20.82 -0.25
N LEU A 267 -6.62 -19.47 -0.35
CA LEU A 267 -6.07 -18.61 0.70
C LEU A 267 -6.72 -18.87 2.06
N ALA A 268 -8.04 -19.01 2.12
CA ALA A 268 -8.76 -19.32 3.37
C ALA A 268 -8.33 -20.66 3.96
N LYS A 269 -8.22 -21.70 3.12
CA LYS A 269 -7.72 -23.02 3.54
C LYS A 269 -6.27 -22.97 4.04
N MET A 270 -5.40 -22.24 3.32
CA MET A 270 -4.01 -22.05 3.71
C MET A 270 -3.89 -21.32 5.05
N VAL A 271 -4.64 -20.24 5.27
CA VAL A 271 -4.67 -19.54 6.55
C VAL A 271 -5.15 -20.46 7.68
N HIS A 272 -6.21 -21.25 7.46
CA HIS A 272 -6.69 -22.22 8.44
C HIS A 272 -5.57 -23.20 8.86
N LEU A 273 -4.91 -23.82 7.89
CA LEU A 273 -3.82 -24.76 8.14
C LEU A 273 -2.66 -24.11 8.90
N LEU A 274 -2.18 -22.96 8.43
CA LEU A 274 -1.03 -22.26 9.01
C LEU A 274 -1.32 -21.67 10.40
N SER A 275 -2.58 -21.44 10.73
CA SER A 275 -2.99 -21.01 12.08
C SER A 275 -2.94 -22.12 13.13
N GLY A 276 -2.65 -23.37 12.72
CA GLY A 276 -2.63 -24.55 13.59
C GLY A 276 -4.03 -25.10 13.93
N ALA A 277 -5.06 -24.65 13.22
CA ALA A 277 -6.41 -25.15 13.39
C ALA A 277 -6.51 -26.62 12.93
N GLN A 278 -7.30 -27.42 13.66
CA GLN A 278 -7.48 -28.84 13.38
C GLN A 278 -8.67 -29.10 12.45
N GLY A 279 -8.59 -30.19 11.67
CA GLY A 279 -9.67 -30.63 10.78
C GLY A 279 -9.76 -29.78 9.51
N GLU A 280 -10.90 -29.89 8.83
CA GLU A 280 -11.17 -29.11 7.61
C GLU A 280 -11.52 -27.65 7.92
N ALA A 281 -11.16 -26.75 7.01
CA ALA A 281 -11.49 -25.34 7.13
C ALA A 281 -13.02 -25.13 7.09
N ASN A 282 -13.58 -24.58 8.15
CA ASN A 282 -14.99 -24.18 8.20
C ASN A 282 -15.17 -22.88 7.40
N ILE A 283 -15.65 -23.00 6.15
CA ILE A 283 -15.83 -21.86 5.23
C ILE A 283 -17.30 -21.44 5.20
N LYS A 284 -17.54 -20.15 5.41
CA LYS A 284 -18.86 -19.53 5.25
C LYS A 284 -18.88 -18.63 4.03
N PHE A 285 -19.57 -19.09 2.96
CA PHE A 285 -19.75 -18.25 1.77
C PHE A 285 -20.78 -17.15 2.02
N ILE A 286 -20.41 -15.92 1.64
CA ILE A 286 -21.24 -14.71 1.82
C ILE A 286 -21.50 -14.09 0.45
N PRO A 287 -22.75 -14.02 -0.03
CA PRO A 287 -23.08 -13.31 -1.26
C PRO A 287 -22.65 -11.83 -1.20
N TYR A 288 -22.14 -11.30 -2.30
CA TYR A 288 -21.68 -9.90 -2.34
C TYR A 288 -22.79 -8.90 -2.00
N GLU A 289 -24.00 -9.14 -2.48
CA GLU A 289 -25.17 -8.30 -2.25
C GLU A 289 -25.54 -8.23 -0.77
N SER A 290 -25.42 -9.36 -0.05
CA SER A 290 -25.69 -9.42 1.41
C SER A 290 -24.70 -8.59 2.22
N PHE A 291 -23.46 -8.46 1.71
CA PHE A 291 -22.40 -7.72 2.36
C PHE A 291 -22.40 -6.23 2.03
N THR A 292 -22.67 -5.90 0.77
CA THR A 292 -22.60 -4.50 0.29
C THR A 292 -23.93 -3.78 0.32
N GLY A 293 -25.06 -4.50 0.43
CA GLY A 293 -26.42 -3.99 0.30
C GLY A 293 -26.76 -3.46 -1.11
N LYS A 294 -25.84 -3.59 -2.07
CA LYS A 294 -25.95 -3.08 -3.45
C LYS A 294 -25.20 -3.99 -4.42
N ARG A 295 -25.43 -3.78 -5.72
CA ARG A 295 -24.64 -4.43 -6.77
C ARG A 295 -23.14 -4.21 -6.55
N TYR A 296 -22.38 -5.29 -6.63
CA TYR A 296 -20.93 -5.30 -6.52
C TYR A 296 -20.32 -6.05 -7.72
N ASP A 297 -19.48 -5.37 -8.47
CA ASP A 297 -18.77 -5.97 -9.60
C ASP A 297 -17.38 -6.40 -9.11
N ASP A 298 -17.13 -7.70 -8.97
CA ASP A 298 -15.77 -8.17 -8.62
C ASP A 298 -14.92 -8.41 -9.86
N VAL A 299 -13.62 -8.30 -9.71
CA VAL A 299 -12.62 -8.64 -10.73
C VAL A 299 -12.22 -10.09 -10.53
N ARG A 300 -12.47 -10.96 -11.51
CA ARG A 300 -12.23 -12.41 -11.39
C ARG A 300 -10.75 -12.74 -11.21
N ARG A 301 -9.85 -12.10 -11.98
CA ARG A 301 -8.40 -12.33 -11.90
C ARG A 301 -7.66 -11.00 -11.79
N ARG A 302 -6.63 -10.96 -10.93
CA ARG A 302 -5.81 -9.77 -10.75
C ARG A 302 -4.39 -10.16 -10.38
N VAL A 303 -3.52 -10.20 -11.40
CA VAL A 303 -2.11 -10.58 -11.29
C VAL A 303 -1.27 -9.60 -12.12
N PRO A 304 -0.11 -9.09 -11.58
CA PRO A 304 0.74 -8.14 -12.29
C PRO A 304 1.72 -8.82 -13.26
N ASP A 305 2.05 -8.15 -14.33
CA ASP A 305 3.38 -8.19 -14.90
C ASP A 305 4.29 -7.29 -14.07
N VAL A 306 5.39 -7.82 -13.58
CA VAL A 306 6.37 -7.10 -12.76
C VAL A 306 7.73 -6.94 -13.46
N SER A 307 7.80 -7.26 -14.75
CA SER A 307 9.05 -7.25 -15.53
C SER A 307 9.65 -5.84 -15.61
N HIS A 308 8.83 -4.81 -15.69
CA HIS A 308 9.27 -3.42 -15.69
C HIS A 308 9.92 -3.04 -14.34
N CYS A 309 9.25 -3.35 -13.24
CA CYS A 309 9.79 -3.15 -11.89
C CYS A 309 11.14 -3.89 -11.70
N GLN A 310 11.22 -5.15 -12.11
CA GLN A 310 12.47 -5.93 -12.01
C GLN A 310 13.60 -5.32 -12.84
N ARG A 311 13.31 -4.90 -14.07
CA ARG A 311 14.29 -4.34 -15.00
C ARG A 311 14.84 -3.00 -14.53
N ILE A 312 13.97 -2.09 -14.09
CA ILE A 312 14.35 -0.72 -13.75
C ILE A 312 14.75 -0.58 -12.29
N LEU A 313 13.97 -1.14 -11.36
CA LEU A 313 14.21 -0.98 -9.92
C LEU A 313 15.06 -2.12 -9.32
N GLY A 314 15.21 -3.25 -10.03
CA GLY A 314 15.90 -4.42 -9.52
C GLY A 314 15.17 -5.13 -8.37
N VAL A 315 13.86 -4.90 -8.24
CA VAL A 315 13.03 -5.42 -7.14
C VAL A 315 12.10 -6.52 -7.63
N SER A 316 11.97 -7.56 -6.83
CA SER A 316 10.99 -8.64 -7.00
C SER A 316 10.48 -9.11 -5.64
N ALA A 317 9.28 -9.69 -5.60
CA ALA A 317 8.77 -10.35 -4.40
C ALA A 317 9.64 -11.58 -4.07
N LYS A 318 10.15 -11.65 -2.85
CA LYS A 318 11.07 -12.69 -2.36
C LYS A 318 10.45 -13.56 -1.28
N VAL A 319 9.53 -12.99 -0.50
CA VAL A 319 8.86 -13.71 0.59
C VAL A 319 7.71 -14.50 0.01
N SER A 320 7.72 -15.82 0.22
CA SER A 320 6.61 -16.68 -0.22
C SER A 320 5.31 -16.33 0.52
N LEU A 321 4.16 -16.66 -0.09
CA LEU A 321 2.86 -16.42 0.54
C LEU A 321 2.76 -17.13 1.88
N GLU A 322 3.20 -18.38 1.96
CA GLU A 322 3.20 -19.20 3.17
C GLU A 322 4.04 -18.57 4.29
N GLU A 323 5.28 -18.20 4.00
CA GLU A 323 6.17 -17.55 4.97
C GLU A 323 5.60 -16.21 5.46
N GLY A 324 5.10 -15.38 4.55
CA GLY A 324 4.50 -14.11 4.90
C GLY A 324 3.22 -14.27 5.75
N LEU A 325 2.40 -15.29 5.46
CA LEU A 325 1.23 -15.61 6.28
C LEU A 325 1.62 -16.07 7.68
N LEU A 326 2.61 -16.95 7.83
CA LEU A 326 3.10 -17.38 9.15
C LEU A 326 3.56 -16.19 10.00
N ARG A 327 4.35 -15.28 9.43
CA ARG A 327 4.78 -14.05 10.12
C ARG A 327 3.61 -13.14 10.50
N THR A 328 2.60 -13.06 9.63
CA THR A 328 1.40 -12.23 9.87
C THR A 328 0.49 -12.84 10.93
N ILE A 329 0.30 -14.16 10.90
CA ILE A 329 -0.47 -14.92 11.91
C ILE A 329 0.17 -14.75 13.30
N ASP A 330 1.49 -14.91 13.39
CA ASP A 330 2.21 -14.77 14.64
C ASP A 330 2.10 -13.35 15.22
N TRP A 331 2.21 -12.32 14.37
CA TRP A 331 1.96 -10.93 14.77
C TRP A 331 0.51 -10.72 15.24
N GLN A 332 -0.48 -11.18 14.46
CA GLN A 332 -1.88 -10.95 14.77
C GLN A 332 -2.28 -11.66 16.06
N ARG A 333 -1.77 -12.88 16.30
CA ARG A 333 -1.99 -13.64 17.55
C ARG A 333 -1.53 -12.84 18.77
N ARG A 334 -0.35 -12.22 18.71
CA ARG A 334 0.16 -11.37 19.79
C ARG A 334 -0.72 -10.15 20.03
N VAL A 335 -1.07 -9.42 18.98
CA VAL A 335 -1.88 -8.19 19.09
C VAL A 335 -3.30 -8.48 19.58
N THR A 336 -3.88 -9.62 19.22
CA THR A 336 -5.22 -10.01 19.65
C THR A 336 -5.23 -10.44 21.12
N ALA A 337 -4.22 -11.20 21.57
CA ALA A 337 -4.09 -11.60 22.97
C ALA A 337 -3.96 -10.37 23.92
N PHE A 338 -3.26 -9.33 23.52
CA PHE A 338 -3.17 -8.08 24.32
C PHE A 338 -4.51 -7.35 24.46
N LYS A 339 -5.40 -7.43 23.46
CA LYS A 339 -6.72 -6.77 23.51
C LYS A 339 -7.74 -7.49 24.40
N GLU A 340 -7.52 -8.76 24.72
CA GLU A 340 -8.40 -9.54 25.60
C GLU A 340 -8.02 -9.40 27.08
N VAL A 341 -6.84 -8.85 27.38
CA VAL A 341 -6.30 -8.64 28.75
C VAL A 341 -6.42 -7.18 29.20
N ALA A 342 -6.66 -6.25 28.29
CA ALA A 342 -6.83 -4.81 28.55
C ALA A 342 -8.31 -4.41 28.63
#